data_790972a9e4b913f3aea17df66af02361
#
_entry.id   790972a9e4b913f3aea17df66af02361
#
_cell.length_a   1.000
_cell.length_b   1.000
_cell.length_c   1.000
_cell.angle_alpha   90.00
_cell.angle_beta   90.00
_cell.angle_gamma   90.00
#
_symmetry.space_group_name_H-M   'P 1'
#
loop_
_entity.id
_entity.type
_entity.pdbx_description
1 polymer ?
#
loop_
_entity_poly.entity_id
_entity_poly.type
_entity_poly.pdbx_seq_one_letter_code
_entity_poly.pdbx_strand_id
1 'polypeptide(L)'
;MKLSILVPSVAGRRNTFLPKSLDMLYGQLEALPEQDQKEVEIIYLIDNKTIMLGDKRNLMISIASGKYISFVDCDDRIEPDYISSILEAIDSDADSIVFEVSVSLNGNNPKICYYSKDFPNDYNTEEAYFRLPNHIPVIKKEVSTKVSFPSLPRAEDAAYAKILKPHLKSEFKINKVLYHYDYSDLTTVAQEYIPNIRNKRKSNMNPIVDVVFISNASKLGSQMTQNAIDSCIKAANGLEVNCIVVEEKNNLFYKNAVTYNPNSQFNYNKFLNFGAVRGNAPWVMFCNNDLMFKNGWLHNLLAADYPIVSPIAMADFRQKDVTENEIGWQCGRNLSGWAFMMKRSLYKEIGGLDEDFDFWFADNSLVEQLKKIDMPPMLVPSARVNHLGSQTLKQRSISDRNDLMWSKLELFNQKYNQTLFLEHPSFIQWKESQSV
;
A
#
# COMPACT_ATOMS: atom_id res chain seq x y z
N MET A 1 18.40 -11.12 3.74
CA MET A 1 17.61 -10.56 4.88
C MET A 1 17.27 -11.69 5.84
N LYS A 2 17.74 -11.63 7.09
CA LYS A 2 17.47 -12.65 8.11
C LYS A 2 16.17 -12.36 8.87
N LEU A 3 15.92 -11.12 9.24
CA LEU A 3 14.83 -10.72 10.13
C LEU A 3 14.02 -9.55 9.56
N SER A 4 12.69 -9.66 9.58
CA SER A 4 11.75 -8.55 9.39
C SER A 4 11.02 -8.25 10.69
N ILE A 5 11.19 -7.03 11.20
CA ILE A 5 10.47 -6.52 12.37
C ILE A 5 9.28 -5.71 11.87
N LEU A 6 8.08 -6.11 12.25
CA LEU A 6 6.82 -5.59 11.74
C LEU A 6 6.10 -4.81 12.85
N VAL A 7 5.85 -3.51 12.62
CA VAL A 7 5.25 -2.61 13.61
C VAL A 7 3.88 -2.15 13.11
N PRO A 8 2.79 -2.84 13.48
CA PRO A 8 1.43 -2.39 13.16
C PRO A 8 1.07 -1.16 14.02
N SER A 9 0.49 -0.15 13.40
CA SER A 9 0.08 1.07 14.10
C SER A 9 -1.23 1.63 13.56
N VAL A 10 -1.77 2.64 14.23
CA VAL A 10 -2.94 3.41 13.80
C VAL A 10 -2.63 4.91 13.83
N ALA A 11 -3.33 5.69 13.01
CA ALA A 11 -3.07 7.11 12.84
C ALA A 11 -3.07 7.90 14.15
N GLY A 12 -3.93 7.52 15.13
CA GLY A 12 -3.97 8.14 16.45
C GLY A 12 -2.69 7.94 17.29
N ARG A 13 -1.86 6.95 16.95
CA ARG A 13 -0.58 6.65 17.64
C ARG A 13 0.65 7.18 16.91
N ARG A 14 0.46 7.79 15.74
CA ARG A 14 1.53 8.25 14.86
C ARG A 14 2.50 9.24 15.53
N ASN A 15 1.98 10.13 16.37
CA ASN A 15 2.77 11.19 17.01
C ASN A 15 3.07 10.90 18.50
N THR A 16 2.70 9.73 19.00
CA THR A 16 2.82 9.38 20.43
C THR A 16 3.65 8.12 20.64
N PHE A 17 3.10 6.96 20.32
CA PHE A 17 3.73 5.66 20.56
C PHE A 17 4.68 5.25 19.45
N LEU A 18 4.27 5.40 18.18
CA LEU A 18 5.05 4.90 17.05
C LEU A 18 6.46 5.52 16.95
N PRO A 19 6.70 6.83 17.13
CA PRO A 19 8.05 7.37 17.10
C PRO A 19 8.94 6.73 18.16
N LYS A 20 8.46 6.54 19.37
CA LYS A 20 9.22 5.91 20.46
C LYS A 20 9.58 4.46 20.16
N SER A 21 8.64 3.71 19.60
CA SER A 21 8.89 2.33 19.17
C SER A 21 9.93 2.27 18.05
N LEU A 22 9.85 3.16 17.06
CA LEU A 22 10.83 3.23 15.98
C LEU A 22 12.19 3.70 16.48
N ASP A 23 12.27 4.68 17.38
CA ASP A 23 13.54 5.14 17.97
C ASP A 23 14.25 4.00 18.71
N MET A 24 13.50 3.16 19.48
CA MET A 24 14.08 1.99 20.15
C MET A 24 14.63 0.98 19.13
N LEU A 25 13.87 0.71 18.05
CA LEU A 25 14.25 -0.28 17.03
C LEU A 25 15.43 0.21 16.18
N TYR A 26 15.39 1.44 15.69
CA TYR A 26 16.48 2.01 14.89
C TYR A 26 17.75 2.22 15.72
N GLY A 27 17.62 2.63 16.99
CA GLY A 27 18.77 2.74 17.88
C GLY A 27 19.50 1.41 18.12
N GLN A 28 18.75 0.31 18.23
CA GLN A 28 19.36 -1.03 18.31
C GLN A 28 19.97 -1.46 16.97
N LEU A 29 19.29 -1.18 15.86
CA LEU A 29 19.78 -1.50 14.52
C LEU A 29 21.11 -0.80 14.23
N GLU A 30 21.20 0.50 14.53
CA GLU A 30 22.41 1.30 14.34
C GLU A 30 23.58 0.86 15.24
N ALA A 31 23.29 0.27 16.39
CA ALA A 31 24.31 -0.27 17.31
C ALA A 31 24.89 -1.62 16.88
N LEU A 32 24.26 -2.31 15.91
CA LEU A 32 24.77 -3.58 15.38
C LEU A 32 25.99 -3.37 14.45
N PRO A 33 26.82 -4.40 14.24
CA PRO A 33 27.82 -4.42 13.18
C PRO A 33 27.15 -4.17 11.80
N GLU A 34 27.83 -3.46 10.91
CA GLU A 34 27.28 -3.05 9.59
C GLU A 34 26.75 -4.23 8.76
N GLN A 35 27.41 -5.38 8.85
CA GLN A 35 26.98 -6.62 8.18
C GLN A 35 25.60 -7.09 8.69
N ASP A 36 25.35 -6.97 10.00
CA ASP A 36 24.11 -7.42 10.63
C ASP A 36 22.98 -6.39 10.42
N GLN A 37 23.31 -5.10 10.34
CA GLN A 37 22.33 -4.06 9.97
C GLN A 37 21.66 -4.37 8.63
N LYS A 38 22.41 -4.88 7.65
CA LYS A 38 21.92 -5.24 6.30
C LYS A 38 21.02 -6.48 6.32
N GLU A 39 21.02 -7.24 7.41
CA GLU A 39 20.23 -8.46 7.57
C GLU A 39 18.89 -8.25 8.28
N VAL A 40 18.59 -7.01 8.68
CA VAL A 40 17.36 -6.65 9.39
C VAL A 40 16.62 -5.56 8.65
N GLU A 41 15.32 -5.73 8.45
CA GLU A 41 14.42 -4.67 8.00
C GLU A 41 13.35 -4.35 9.05
N ILE A 42 12.97 -3.10 9.14
CA ILE A 42 11.89 -2.62 9.98
C ILE A 42 10.78 -2.09 9.08
N ILE A 43 9.61 -2.72 9.14
CA ILE A 43 8.43 -2.35 8.36
C ILE A 43 7.36 -1.87 9.33
N TYR A 44 6.86 -0.66 9.16
CA TYR A 44 5.69 -0.19 9.91
C TYR A 44 4.53 0.13 8.98
N LEU A 45 3.32 -0.16 9.45
CA LEU A 45 2.09 0.08 8.70
C LEU A 45 1.08 0.84 9.56
N ILE A 46 0.71 2.03 9.09
CA ILE A 46 -0.26 2.89 9.77
C ILE A 46 -1.55 2.94 8.96
N ASP A 47 -2.70 2.76 9.62
CA ASP A 47 -4.00 3.02 9.03
C ASP A 47 -4.91 3.79 10.00
N ASN A 48 -6.08 4.20 9.54
CA ASN A 48 -7.10 4.88 10.34
C ASN A 48 -8.12 3.90 10.96
N LYS A 49 -7.67 2.72 11.44
CA LYS A 49 -8.54 1.63 11.91
C LYS A 49 -9.49 1.10 10.82
N THR A 50 -9.06 1.19 9.56
CA THR A 50 -9.82 0.71 8.40
C THR A 50 -9.51 -0.74 8.05
N ILE A 51 -8.34 -1.22 8.49
CA ILE A 51 -7.89 -2.61 8.28
C ILE A 51 -7.94 -3.33 9.63
N MET A 52 -8.54 -4.53 9.68
CA MET A 52 -8.49 -5.39 10.86
C MET A 52 -7.04 -5.69 11.22
N LEU A 53 -6.73 -5.77 12.51
CA LEU A 53 -5.35 -6.00 12.96
C LEU A 53 -4.79 -7.31 12.37
N GLY A 54 -5.57 -8.38 12.33
CA GLY A 54 -5.18 -9.63 11.68
C GLY A 54 -4.88 -9.47 10.19
N ASP A 55 -5.73 -8.76 9.46
CA ASP A 55 -5.51 -8.49 8.02
C ASP A 55 -4.29 -7.60 7.79
N LYS A 56 -4.05 -6.63 8.69
CA LYS A 56 -2.84 -5.80 8.68
C LYS A 56 -1.58 -6.63 8.90
N ARG A 57 -1.58 -7.54 9.88
CA ARG A 57 -0.46 -8.47 10.12
C ARG A 57 -0.21 -9.38 8.91
N ASN A 58 -1.25 -9.92 8.29
CA ASN A 58 -1.13 -10.72 7.07
C ASN A 58 -0.49 -9.92 5.93
N LEU A 59 -0.93 -8.68 5.73
CA LEU A 59 -0.34 -7.79 4.72
C LEU A 59 1.14 -7.54 5.01
N MET A 60 1.51 -7.26 6.26
CA MET A 60 2.90 -7.02 6.65
C MET A 60 3.78 -8.26 6.43
N ILE A 61 3.29 -9.46 6.76
CA ILE A 61 3.99 -10.72 6.46
C ILE A 61 4.23 -10.87 4.94
N SER A 62 3.23 -10.53 4.12
CA SER A 62 3.34 -10.69 2.67
C SER A 62 4.42 -9.82 2.03
N ILE A 63 4.68 -8.63 2.58
CA ILE A 63 5.67 -7.67 2.06
C ILE A 63 7.04 -7.82 2.73
N ALA A 64 7.15 -8.53 3.84
CA ALA A 64 8.40 -8.78 4.54
C ALA A 64 9.37 -9.61 3.69
N SER A 65 10.67 -9.32 3.75
CA SER A 65 11.73 -10.01 3.00
C SER A 65 12.56 -10.96 3.86
N GLY A 66 12.46 -10.83 5.19
CA GLY A 66 13.22 -11.62 6.15
C GLY A 66 12.84 -13.10 6.17
N LYS A 67 13.83 -13.97 6.44
CA LYS A 67 13.60 -15.39 6.70
C LYS A 67 12.74 -15.62 7.94
N TYR A 68 12.83 -14.70 8.91
CA TYR A 68 12.05 -14.69 10.14
C TYR A 68 11.23 -13.42 10.27
N ILE A 69 10.07 -13.53 10.94
CA ILE A 69 9.12 -12.45 11.18
C ILE A 69 9.01 -12.23 12.70
N SER A 70 9.09 -10.99 13.13
CA SER A 70 8.83 -10.56 14.49
C SER A 70 7.85 -9.39 14.46
N PHE A 71 6.85 -9.38 15.32
CA PHE A 71 5.98 -8.21 15.51
C PHE A 71 6.33 -7.48 16.80
N VAL A 72 6.35 -6.15 16.71
CA VAL A 72 6.45 -5.26 17.87
C VAL A 72 5.27 -4.30 17.79
N ASP A 73 4.33 -4.44 18.72
CA ASP A 73 3.20 -3.49 18.79
C ASP A 73 3.71 -2.11 19.23
N CYS A 74 3.24 -1.04 18.59
CA CYS A 74 3.86 0.28 18.72
C CYS A 74 3.72 0.92 20.12
N ASP A 75 2.90 0.38 20.99
CA ASP A 75 2.70 0.78 22.39
C ASP A 75 3.45 -0.10 23.41
N ASP A 76 4.14 -1.12 22.93
CA ASP A 76 4.95 -1.99 23.76
C ASP A 76 6.42 -1.56 23.79
N ARG A 77 7.22 -2.18 24.65
CA ARG A 77 8.66 -1.92 24.81
C ARG A 77 9.46 -3.19 24.61
N ILE A 78 10.69 -3.04 24.17
CA ILE A 78 11.65 -4.12 23.97
C ILE A 78 12.92 -3.86 24.79
N GLU A 79 13.62 -4.91 25.18
CA GLU A 79 14.93 -4.80 25.83
C GLU A 79 15.99 -4.28 24.84
N PRO A 80 17.06 -3.62 25.34
CA PRO A 80 18.08 -3.00 24.49
C PRO A 80 18.82 -3.98 23.56
N ASP A 81 18.82 -5.25 23.87
CA ASP A 81 19.48 -6.30 23.09
C ASP A 81 18.47 -7.24 22.39
N TYR A 82 17.26 -6.77 22.16
CA TYR A 82 16.19 -7.52 21.49
C TYR A 82 16.63 -8.02 20.11
N ILE A 83 17.13 -7.11 19.25
CA ILE A 83 17.50 -7.44 17.87
C ILE A 83 18.72 -8.38 17.84
N SER A 84 19.77 -8.08 18.61
CA SER A 84 20.99 -8.92 18.64
C SER A 84 20.72 -10.32 19.17
N SER A 85 19.91 -10.45 20.23
CA SER A 85 19.53 -11.75 20.78
C SER A 85 18.71 -12.60 19.81
N ILE A 86 17.85 -11.98 19.01
CA ILE A 86 17.09 -12.68 17.97
C ILE A 86 18.01 -13.11 16.81
N LEU A 87 18.92 -12.25 16.38
CA LEU A 87 19.86 -12.59 15.30
C LEU A 87 20.75 -13.78 15.67
N GLU A 88 21.23 -13.85 16.92
CA GLU A 88 21.96 -15.02 17.42
C GLU A 88 21.09 -16.29 17.42
N ALA A 89 19.83 -16.16 17.84
CA ALA A 89 18.91 -17.30 17.92
C ALA A 89 18.46 -17.83 16.54
N ILE A 90 18.46 -16.97 15.51
CA ILE A 90 18.11 -17.34 14.12
C ILE A 90 19.04 -18.42 13.56
N ASP A 91 20.29 -18.50 14.02
CA ASP A 91 21.26 -19.51 13.59
C ASP A 91 20.85 -20.93 14.02
N SER A 92 19.91 -21.09 14.98
CA SER A 92 19.30 -22.38 15.34
C SER A 92 18.41 -22.97 14.25
N ASP A 93 18.01 -22.19 13.28
CA ASP A 93 17.05 -22.52 12.21
C ASP A 93 15.69 -23.07 12.70
N ALA A 94 15.31 -22.80 13.94
CA ALA A 94 14.05 -23.27 14.52
C ALA A 94 12.83 -22.60 13.87
N ASP A 95 11.68 -23.27 13.85
CA ASP A 95 10.43 -22.75 13.30
C ASP A 95 9.88 -21.56 14.11
N SER A 96 10.13 -21.59 15.44
CA SER A 96 9.82 -20.47 16.34
C SER A 96 11.00 -20.21 17.29
N ILE A 97 11.23 -18.93 17.57
CA ILE A 97 12.13 -18.46 18.61
C ILE A 97 11.29 -17.78 19.66
N VAL A 98 11.24 -18.33 20.85
CA VAL A 98 10.44 -17.84 21.97
C VAL A 98 11.34 -17.23 23.04
N PHE A 99 10.81 -16.27 23.77
CA PHE A 99 11.48 -15.59 24.88
C PHE A 99 10.44 -15.23 25.96
N GLU A 100 10.90 -14.79 27.11
CA GLU A 100 10.05 -14.35 28.19
C GLU A 100 9.52 -12.94 27.91
N VAL A 101 8.25 -12.73 28.23
CA VAL A 101 7.56 -11.43 28.09
C VAL A 101 7.09 -10.96 29.44
N SER A 102 7.47 -9.75 29.83
CA SER A 102 6.98 -9.10 31.03
C SER A 102 5.62 -8.47 30.73
N VAL A 103 4.57 -8.87 31.43
CA VAL A 103 3.20 -8.40 31.23
C VAL A 103 2.76 -7.54 32.41
N SER A 104 2.58 -6.25 32.19
CA SER A 104 2.02 -5.29 33.15
C SER A 104 0.57 -4.96 32.79
N LEU A 105 -0.32 -4.98 33.78
CA LEU A 105 -1.72 -4.60 33.60
C LEU A 105 -2.02 -3.34 34.43
N ASN A 106 -2.28 -2.21 33.77
CA ASN A 106 -2.55 -0.91 34.40
C ASN A 106 -1.45 -0.48 35.41
N GLY A 107 -0.18 -0.74 35.07
CA GLY A 107 0.97 -0.40 35.90
C GLY A 107 1.13 -1.27 37.17
N ASN A 108 0.39 -2.38 37.35
CA ASN A 108 0.58 -3.34 38.40
C ASN A 108 1.88 -4.13 38.25
N ASN A 109 2.31 -4.82 39.32
CA ASN A 109 3.49 -5.68 39.30
C ASN A 109 3.46 -6.64 38.09
N PRO A 110 4.48 -6.64 37.26
CA PRO A 110 4.48 -7.45 36.05
C PRO A 110 4.58 -8.94 36.40
N LYS A 111 3.89 -9.77 35.59
CA LYS A 111 4.01 -11.22 35.58
C LYS A 111 4.74 -11.66 34.32
N ILE A 112 5.47 -12.76 34.38
CA ILE A 112 6.12 -13.32 33.20
C ILE A 112 5.11 -14.11 32.38
N CYS A 113 5.14 -13.89 31.06
CA CYS A 113 4.47 -14.71 30.08
C CYS A 113 5.49 -15.58 29.36
N TYR A 114 5.30 -16.89 29.44
CA TYR A 114 6.08 -17.89 28.75
C TYR A 114 5.39 -18.34 27.48
N TYR A 115 6.14 -18.51 26.42
CA TYR A 115 5.66 -19.04 25.15
C TYR A 115 6.25 -20.40 24.87
N SER A 116 5.44 -21.35 24.39
CA SER A 116 5.93 -22.62 23.86
C SER A 116 4.90 -23.28 22.94
N LYS A 117 5.38 -23.89 21.83
CA LYS A 117 4.59 -24.78 20.97
C LYS A 117 4.11 -26.04 21.69
N ASP A 118 4.78 -26.43 22.77
CA ASP A 118 4.49 -27.65 23.52
C ASP A 118 3.37 -27.47 24.54
N PHE A 119 2.95 -26.25 24.83
CA PHE A 119 1.79 -26.03 25.68
C PHE A 119 0.51 -26.59 25.03
N PRO A 120 -0.38 -27.25 25.77
CA PRO A 120 -1.61 -27.80 25.20
C PRO A 120 -2.52 -26.68 24.66
N ASN A 121 -2.65 -25.60 25.41
CA ASN A 121 -3.43 -24.39 25.14
C ASN A 121 -2.84 -23.21 25.91
N ASP A 122 -3.40 -22.01 25.73
CA ASP A 122 -3.16 -20.88 26.60
C ASP A 122 -3.77 -21.15 27.98
N TYR A 123 -3.02 -20.84 29.05
CA TYR A 123 -3.51 -20.92 30.43
C TYR A 123 -2.78 -19.92 31.32
N ASN A 124 -3.30 -19.70 32.51
CA ASN A 124 -2.73 -18.79 33.51
C ASN A 124 -2.59 -19.49 34.87
N THR A 125 -1.58 -19.10 35.61
CA THR A 125 -1.44 -19.39 37.03
C THR A 125 -1.48 -18.09 37.85
N GLU A 126 -1.40 -18.16 39.13
CA GLU A 126 -1.27 -16.97 39.97
C GLU A 126 0.04 -16.22 39.73
N GLU A 127 1.09 -16.91 39.29
CA GLU A 127 2.45 -16.38 39.16
C GLU A 127 2.80 -15.98 37.72
N ALA A 128 2.23 -16.67 36.71
CA ALA A 128 2.67 -16.52 35.31
C ALA A 128 1.55 -16.77 34.29
N TYR A 129 1.80 -16.31 33.08
CA TYR A 129 1.00 -16.61 31.89
C TYR A 129 1.73 -17.61 30.99
N PHE A 130 0.96 -18.50 30.33
CA PHE A 130 1.48 -19.51 29.42
C PHE A 130 0.70 -19.41 28.11
N ARG A 131 1.39 -19.20 26.99
CA ARG A 131 0.79 -18.92 25.69
C ARG A 131 1.41 -19.80 24.59
N LEU A 132 0.59 -20.17 23.64
CA LEU A 132 1.08 -20.66 22.38
C LEU A 132 1.79 -19.53 21.61
N PRO A 133 2.81 -19.85 20.79
CA PRO A 133 3.45 -18.83 19.94
C PRO A 133 2.42 -18.11 19.07
N ASN A 134 2.25 -16.82 19.31
CA ASN A 134 1.33 -15.93 18.62
C ASN A 134 2.12 -14.92 17.74
N HIS A 135 1.80 -13.63 17.78
CA HIS A 135 2.51 -12.60 17.04
C HIS A 135 3.81 -12.13 17.72
N ILE A 136 3.95 -12.24 19.04
CA ILE A 136 5.12 -11.73 19.78
C ILE A 136 6.39 -12.59 19.56
N PRO A 137 6.37 -13.94 19.69
CA PRO A 137 7.51 -14.78 19.32
C PRO A 137 7.89 -14.61 17.85
N VAL A 138 9.18 -14.83 17.57
CA VAL A 138 9.72 -14.77 16.22
C VAL A 138 9.40 -16.07 15.48
N ILE A 139 8.78 -15.97 14.33
CA ILE A 139 8.34 -17.14 13.55
C ILE A 139 9.05 -17.16 12.19
N LYS A 140 9.53 -18.33 11.79
CA LYS A 140 10.08 -18.53 10.44
C LYS A 140 9.03 -18.20 9.40
N LYS A 141 9.33 -17.32 8.43
CA LYS A 141 8.35 -16.81 7.47
C LYS A 141 7.65 -17.91 6.69
N GLU A 142 8.39 -18.95 6.26
CA GLU A 142 7.81 -20.09 5.55
C GLU A 142 6.76 -20.86 6.38
N VAL A 143 6.85 -20.81 7.71
CA VAL A 143 5.87 -21.42 8.61
C VAL A 143 4.71 -20.47 8.84
N SER A 144 5.00 -19.18 9.10
CA SER A 144 4.00 -18.13 9.29
C SER A 144 3.04 -18.01 8.09
N THR A 145 3.52 -18.19 6.86
CA THR A 145 2.72 -18.09 5.63
C THR A 145 1.83 -19.29 5.33
N LYS A 146 1.95 -20.40 6.10
CA LYS A 146 1.05 -21.57 5.97
C LYS A 146 -0.34 -21.30 6.50
N VAL A 147 -0.49 -20.28 7.34
CA VAL A 147 -1.74 -19.87 7.95
C VAL A 147 -1.89 -18.34 7.87
N SER A 148 -3.07 -17.84 8.18
CA SER A 148 -3.31 -16.40 8.19
C SER A 148 -3.94 -15.97 9.51
N PHE A 149 -3.61 -14.78 9.98
CA PHE A 149 -4.34 -14.17 11.09
C PHE A 149 -5.82 -14.03 10.67
N PRO A 150 -6.77 -14.48 11.51
CA PRO A 150 -8.18 -14.28 11.23
C PRO A 150 -8.55 -12.80 11.25
N SER A 151 -9.47 -12.40 10.39
CA SER A 151 -10.04 -11.06 10.35
C SER A 151 -11.03 -10.87 11.51
N LEU A 152 -10.53 -10.84 12.75
CA LEU A 152 -11.30 -10.68 13.96
C LEU A 152 -11.06 -9.30 14.61
N PRO A 153 -12.06 -8.73 15.30
CA PRO A 153 -11.89 -7.47 16.00
C PRO A 153 -11.04 -7.59 17.29
N ARG A 154 -10.97 -8.79 17.88
CA ARG A 154 -10.16 -9.12 19.07
C ARG A 154 -9.76 -10.59 19.04
N ALA A 155 -8.66 -10.92 19.77
CA ALA A 155 -8.14 -12.27 19.91
C ALA A 155 -7.78 -12.95 18.58
N GLU A 156 -7.45 -12.15 17.56
CA GLU A 156 -6.94 -12.63 16.28
C GLU A 156 -5.59 -13.34 16.45
N ASP A 157 -4.80 -12.89 17.42
CA ASP A 157 -3.49 -13.44 17.79
C ASP A 157 -3.62 -14.82 18.49
N ALA A 158 -4.55 -14.97 19.43
CA ALA A 158 -4.82 -16.24 20.08
C ALA A 158 -5.43 -17.27 19.09
N ALA A 159 -6.27 -16.81 18.18
CA ALA A 159 -6.81 -17.64 17.11
C ALA A 159 -5.71 -18.06 16.10
N TYR A 160 -4.83 -17.12 15.73
CA TYR A 160 -3.67 -17.42 14.90
C TYR A 160 -2.73 -18.44 15.56
N ALA A 161 -2.42 -18.28 16.83
CA ALA A 161 -1.56 -19.22 17.58
C ALA A 161 -2.08 -20.67 17.52
N LYS A 162 -3.40 -20.86 17.64
CA LYS A 162 -4.03 -22.19 17.57
C LYS A 162 -3.87 -22.84 16.20
N ILE A 163 -4.06 -22.08 15.11
CA ILE A 163 -3.92 -22.60 13.75
C ILE A 163 -2.48 -22.73 13.30
N LEU A 164 -1.57 -21.93 13.89
CA LEU A 164 -0.13 -22.00 13.63
C LEU A 164 0.51 -23.22 14.31
N LYS A 165 0.10 -23.55 15.53
CA LYS A 165 0.69 -24.61 16.36
C LYS A 165 0.98 -25.93 15.63
N PRO A 166 0.08 -26.52 14.83
CA PRO A 166 0.34 -27.76 14.09
C PRO A 166 1.50 -27.68 13.09
N HIS A 167 1.88 -26.47 12.70
CA HIS A 167 2.95 -26.22 11.72
C HIS A 167 4.32 -25.98 12.37
N LEU A 168 4.38 -25.77 13.68
CA LEU A 168 5.61 -25.57 14.45
C LEU A 168 6.22 -26.93 14.83
N LYS A 169 7.35 -27.30 14.21
CA LYS A 169 8.05 -28.56 14.48
C LYS A 169 9.19 -28.38 15.49
N SER A 170 9.88 -27.24 15.43
CA SER A 170 11.03 -26.92 16.27
C SER A 170 10.87 -25.58 16.97
N GLU A 171 11.50 -25.44 18.12
CA GLU A 171 11.46 -24.23 18.94
C GLU A 171 12.84 -23.97 19.55
N PHE A 172 13.30 -22.73 19.52
CA PHE A 172 14.47 -22.27 20.25
C PHE A 172 14.04 -21.30 21.35
N LYS A 173 14.54 -21.47 22.56
CA LYS A 173 14.16 -20.64 23.70
C LYS A 173 15.30 -19.74 24.14
N ILE A 174 15.07 -18.44 24.16
CA ILE A 174 15.92 -17.43 24.79
C ILE A 174 15.42 -17.27 26.23
N ASN A 175 16.25 -17.69 27.23
CA ASN A 175 15.85 -17.69 28.64
C ASN A 175 16.06 -16.32 29.30
N LYS A 176 15.42 -15.28 28.75
CA LYS A 176 15.37 -13.93 29.34
C LYS A 176 14.17 -13.13 28.84
N VAL A 177 13.81 -12.10 29.56
CA VAL A 177 12.82 -11.13 29.12
C VAL A 177 13.42 -10.32 27.96
N LEU A 178 12.72 -10.27 26.83
CA LEU A 178 13.08 -9.43 25.68
C LEU A 178 11.98 -8.43 25.31
N TYR A 179 10.78 -8.62 25.82
CA TYR A 179 9.61 -7.85 25.43
C TYR A 179 8.76 -7.47 26.64
N HIS A 180 8.21 -6.26 26.65
CA HIS A 180 7.33 -5.74 27.70
C HIS A 180 5.97 -5.39 27.09
N TYR A 181 4.96 -6.15 27.48
CA TYR A 181 3.57 -5.90 27.13
C TYR A 181 2.92 -5.06 28.23
N ASP A 182 2.82 -3.74 28.01
CA ASP A 182 2.31 -2.79 28.98
C ASP A 182 0.82 -2.46 28.69
N TYR A 183 -0.09 -3.37 29.09
CA TYR A 183 -1.52 -3.13 28.94
C TYR A 183 -2.01 -2.01 29.85
N SER A 184 -2.75 -1.06 29.29
CA SER A 184 -3.42 -0.01 30.03
C SER A 184 -4.81 0.26 29.44
N ASP A 185 -5.85 0.29 30.26
CA ASP A 185 -7.21 0.66 29.85
C ASP A 185 -7.28 2.07 29.25
N LEU A 186 -6.30 2.94 29.58
CA LEU A 186 -6.21 4.31 29.09
C LEU A 186 -5.52 4.42 27.72
N THR A 187 -4.59 3.54 27.43
CA THR A 187 -3.73 3.61 26.22
C THR A 187 -3.99 2.48 25.25
N THR A 188 -4.41 1.32 25.77
CA THR A 188 -4.88 0.25 24.90
C THR A 188 -6.11 0.78 24.19
N VAL A 189 -5.94 1.03 22.89
CA VAL A 189 -7.08 1.32 22.05
C VAL A 189 -7.95 0.06 22.12
N ALA A 190 -8.88 0.03 23.10
CA ALA A 190 -10.06 -0.78 22.92
C ALA A 190 -10.49 -0.43 21.51
N GLN A 191 -10.39 -1.37 20.58
CA GLN A 191 -10.83 -1.13 19.23
C GLN A 191 -12.32 -0.85 19.35
N GLU A 192 -12.66 0.39 19.64
CA GLU A 192 -13.85 0.96 19.10
C GLU A 192 -13.61 0.94 17.60
N TYR A 193 -13.80 -0.23 17.06
CA TYR A 193 -14.23 -0.40 15.71
C TYR A 193 -15.32 0.63 15.58
N ILE A 194 -15.08 1.68 14.78
CA ILE A 194 -16.15 2.61 14.47
C ILE A 194 -17.21 1.72 13.85
N PRO A 195 -18.28 1.32 14.60
CA PRO A 195 -19.28 0.37 14.10
C PRO A 195 -19.98 0.90 12.86
N ASN A 196 -19.85 2.21 12.61
CA ASN A 196 -20.45 2.94 11.51
C ASN A 196 -19.84 2.70 10.12
N ILE A 197 -18.62 2.17 10.00
CA ILE A 197 -18.14 1.78 8.67
C ILE A 197 -18.57 0.33 8.36
N ARG A 198 -18.66 -0.57 9.35
CA ARG A 198 -19.13 -1.94 9.13
C ARG A 198 -20.63 -2.13 9.25
N ASN A 199 -21.35 -1.35 10.05
CA ASN A 199 -22.82 -1.45 10.08
C ASN A 199 -23.49 -0.82 8.83
N LYS A 200 -22.77 0.02 8.05
CA LYS A 200 -23.15 0.30 6.66
C LYS A 200 -22.66 -0.77 5.67
N ARG A 201 -21.67 -1.60 6.03
CA ARG A 201 -21.17 -2.73 5.23
C ARG A 201 -21.79 -4.09 5.61
N LYS A 202 -23.02 -4.11 6.14
CA LYS A 202 -23.87 -5.31 6.11
C LYS A 202 -24.59 -5.51 4.76
N SER A 203 -24.08 -4.90 3.69
CA SER A 203 -24.25 -5.46 2.36
C SER A 203 -23.01 -6.32 2.08
N ASN A 204 -23.22 -7.56 1.69
CA ASN A 204 -22.20 -8.47 1.17
C ASN A 204 -21.59 -7.94 -0.17
N MET A 205 -21.25 -6.67 -0.27
CA MET A 205 -20.69 -6.10 -1.48
C MET A 205 -19.20 -5.82 -1.27
N ASN A 206 -18.39 -6.64 -1.92
CA ASN A 206 -16.99 -6.32 -2.18
C ASN A 206 -16.92 -4.97 -2.91
N PRO A 207 -15.86 -4.15 -2.72
CA PRO A 207 -15.71 -2.91 -3.48
C PRO A 207 -15.83 -3.20 -4.97
N ILE A 208 -16.56 -2.34 -5.67
CA ILE A 208 -16.81 -2.47 -7.11
C ILE A 208 -15.56 -2.07 -7.87
N VAL A 209 -14.81 -1.10 -7.35
CA VAL A 209 -13.63 -0.54 -7.98
C VAL A 209 -12.51 -0.30 -6.96
N ASP A 210 -11.28 -0.66 -7.33
CA ASP A 210 -10.07 -0.16 -6.70
C ASP A 210 -9.63 1.12 -7.43
N VAL A 211 -9.60 2.25 -6.72
CA VAL A 211 -9.17 3.54 -7.27
C VAL A 211 -7.75 3.81 -6.83
N VAL A 212 -6.82 3.70 -7.76
CA VAL A 212 -5.38 3.87 -7.54
C VAL A 212 -5.00 5.32 -7.84
N PHE A 213 -4.61 6.06 -6.81
CA PHE A 213 -4.04 7.39 -6.90
C PHE A 213 -2.53 7.33 -6.80
N ILE A 214 -1.83 8.09 -7.63
CA ILE A 214 -0.38 8.29 -7.49
C ILE A 214 -0.11 9.68 -6.94
N SER A 215 0.88 9.78 -6.04
CA SER A 215 1.22 11.02 -5.37
C SER A 215 2.74 11.13 -5.17
N ASN A 216 3.27 12.35 -5.32
CA ASN A 216 4.69 12.68 -5.10
C ASN A 216 4.86 13.75 -4.02
N ALA A 217 4.10 13.68 -3.03
CA ALA A 217 4.02 14.51 -1.82
C ALA A 217 4.93 15.74 -1.69
N SER A 218 4.53 16.81 -2.29
CA SER A 218 4.78 18.16 -1.74
C SER A 218 3.69 18.49 -0.69
N LYS A 219 3.90 19.51 0.14
CA LYS A 219 2.87 19.97 1.10
C LYS A 219 1.53 20.28 0.40
N LEU A 220 1.57 20.86 -0.79
CA LEU A 220 0.40 21.12 -1.64
C LEU A 220 -0.17 19.82 -2.23
N GLY A 221 0.70 18.90 -2.65
CA GLY A 221 0.32 17.61 -3.23
C GLY A 221 -0.45 16.73 -2.25
N SER A 222 -0.09 16.73 -0.96
CA SER A 222 -0.80 15.93 0.05
C SER A 222 -2.24 16.38 0.26
N GLN A 223 -2.49 17.70 0.27
CA GLN A 223 -3.86 18.23 0.38
C GLN A 223 -4.67 17.94 -0.88
N MET A 224 -4.07 18.05 -2.07
CA MET A 224 -4.73 17.68 -3.32
C MET A 224 -5.12 16.20 -3.35
N THR A 225 -4.22 15.32 -2.96
CA THR A 225 -4.49 13.87 -2.87
C THR A 225 -5.65 13.59 -1.91
N GLN A 226 -5.67 14.21 -0.73
CA GLN A 226 -6.78 14.04 0.21
C GLN A 226 -8.11 14.54 -0.36
N ASN A 227 -8.11 15.69 -1.02
CA ASN A 227 -9.32 16.25 -1.65
C ASN A 227 -9.81 15.34 -2.79
N ALA A 228 -8.90 14.75 -3.58
CA ALA A 228 -9.26 13.80 -4.63
C ALA A 228 -9.95 12.55 -4.06
N ILE A 229 -9.39 11.96 -2.99
CA ILE A 229 -9.97 10.82 -2.30
C ILE A 229 -11.36 11.16 -1.73
N ASP A 230 -11.47 12.26 -1.00
CA ASP A 230 -12.73 12.67 -0.37
C ASP A 230 -13.83 12.93 -1.40
N SER A 231 -13.47 13.58 -2.53
CA SER A 231 -14.42 13.80 -3.62
C SER A 231 -14.80 12.51 -4.34
N CYS A 232 -13.84 11.58 -4.53
CA CYS A 232 -14.08 10.29 -5.16
C CYS A 232 -15.12 9.47 -4.38
N ILE A 233 -14.92 9.32 -3.07
CA ILE A 233 -15.80 8.55 -2.18
C ILE A 233 -17.18 9.22 -2.08
N LYS A 234 -17.20 10.53 -1.83
CA LYS A 234 -18.46 11.30 -1.70
C LYS A 234 -19.32 11.22 -2.97
N ALA A 235 -18.69 11.38 -4.13
CA ALA A 235 -19.36 11.44 -5.41
C ALA A 235 -19.71 10.06 -6.00
N ALA A 236 -19.26 8.96 -5.39
CA ALA A 236 -19.63 7.59 -5.76
C ALA A 236 -21.07 7.22 -5.34
N ASN A 237 -21.77 8.11 -4.60
CA ASN A 237 -23.20 7.97 -4.27
C ASN A 237 -23.60 6.62 -3.69
N GLY A 238 -22.84 6.12 -2.72
CA GLY A 238 -23.14 4.88 -2.00
C GLY A 238 -22.59 3.60 -2.65
N LEU A 239 -21.98 3.69 -3.84
CA LEU A 239 -21.18 2.58 -4.38
C LEU A 239 -19.88 2.45 -3.60
N GLU A 240 -19.49 1.21 -3.31
CA GLU A 240 -18.27 0.92 -2.55
C GLU A 240 -17.02 1.09 -3.43
N VAL A 241 -16.14 1.99 -3.02
CA VAL A 241 -14.84 2.23 -3.64
C VAL A 241 -13.73 1.92 -2.64
N ASN A 242 -12.67 1.29 -3.10
CA ASN A 242 -11.45 1.07 -2.33
C ASN A 242 -10.36 2.02 -2.85
N CYS A 243 -10.02 3.04 -2.09
CA CYS A 243 -8.98 4.00 -2.47
C CYS A 243 -7.60 3.50 -2.05
N ILE A 244 -6.70 3.41 -3.00
CA ILE A 244 -5.30 3.01 -2.84
C ILE A 244 -4.44 4.19 -3.28
N VAL A 245 -3.56 4.68 -2.42
CA VAL A 245 -2.59 5.72 -2.76
C VAL A 245 -1.21 5.12 -2.84
N VAL A 246 -0.53 5.35 -3.95
CA VAL A 246 0.89 5.03 -4.11
C VAL A 246 1.66 6.34 -4.00
N GLU A 247 2.40 6.49 -2.88
CA GLU A 247 3.05 7.72 -2.47
C GLU A 247 4.57 7.60 -2.58
N GLU A 248 5.21 8.55 -3.24
CA GLU A 248 6.68 8.57 -3.38
C GLU A 248 7.39 8.84 -2.06
N LYS A 249 6.80 9.63 -1.16
CA LYS A 249 7.41 10.04 0.11
C LYS A 249 6.93 9.19 1.28
N ASN A 250 7.87 8.71 2.09
CA ASN A 250 7.63 7.73 3.16
C ASN A 250 6.71 8.17 4.31
N ASN A 251 6.38 9.45 4.44
CA ASN A 251 5.74 9.98 5.65
C ASN A 251 4.33 10.52 5.45
N LEU A 252 3.65 10.17 4.36
CA LEU A 252 2.30 10.66 4.08
C LEU A 252 1.29 9.53 4.02
N PHE A 253 0.19 9.74 4.73
CA PHE A 253 -0.96 8.85 4.77
C PHE A 253 -2.23 9.67 4.59
N TYR A 254 -3.23 9.07 3.97
CA TYR A 254 -4.47 9.73 3.60
C TYR A 254 -5.66 9.08 4.29
N LYS A 255 -6.64 9.92 4.70
CA LYS A 255 -7.89 9.42 5.28
C LYS A 255 -8.68 8.65 4.21
N ASN A 256 -9.36 7.59 4.63
CA ASN A 256 -10.22 6.77 3.76
C ASN A 256 -9.50 6.11 2.57
N ALA A 257 -8.18 5.97 2.64
CA ALA A 257 -7.37 5.27 1.65
C ALA A 257 -6.28 4.43 2.32
N VAL A 258 -5.86 3.38 1.63
CA VAL A 258 -4.65 2.62 2.00
C VAL A 258 -3.49 3.25 1.23
N THR A 259 -2.46 3.70 1.98
CA THR A 259 -1.28 4.33 1.37
C THR A 259 -0.13 3.35 1.35
N TYR A 260 0.49 3.21 0.20
CA TYR A 260 1.69 2.40 -0.01
C TYR A 260 2.84 3.28 -0.49
N ASN A 261 4.04 2.93 -0.05
CA ASN A 261 5.27 3.51 -0.57
C ASN A 261 6.12 2.42 -1.22
N PRO A 262 6.42 2.51 -2.53
CA PRO A 262 7.22 1.50 -3.23
C PRO A 262 8.72 1.61 -2.93
N ASN A 263 9.15 2.56 -2.10
CA ASN A 263 10.56 2.86 -1.79
C ASN A 263 11.45 2.93 -3.06
N SER A 264 10.93 3.55 -4.09
CA SER A 264 11.61 3.72 -5.38
C SER A 264 11.33 5.10 -5.94
N GLN A 265 12.18 5.57 -6.84
CA GLN A 265 11.96 6.80 -7.58
C GLN A 265 10.62 6.73 -8.33
N PHE A 266 9.94 7.89 -8.41
CA PHE A 266 8.66 8.01 -9.10
C PHE A 266 8.75 7.52 -10.55
N ASN A 267 7.83 6.63 -10.90
CA ASN A 267 7.55 6.19 -12.25
C ASN A 267 6.03 6.00 -12.36
N TYR A 268 5.42 6.69 -13.31
CA TYR A 268 3.98 6.78 -13.45
C TYR A 268 3.32 5.39 -13.57
N ASN A 269 3.67 4.62 -14.60
CA ASN A 269 3.07 3.31 -14.86
C ASN A 269 3.45 2.28 -13.78
N LYS A 270 4.69 2.30 -13.30
CA LYS A 270 5.14 1.42 -12.23
C LYS A 270 4.36 1.65 -10.93
N PHE A 271 4.09 2.90 -10.57
CA PHE A 271 3.32 3.23 -9.38
C PHE A 271 1.85 2.82 -9.53
N LEU A 272 1.25 3.02 -10.71
CA LEU A 272 -0.10 2.55 -10.99
C LEU A 272 -0.20 1.02 -10.94
N ASN A 273 0.74 0.30 -11.54
CA ASN A 273 0.81 -1.16 -11.45
C ASN A 273 0.98 -1.64 -10.00
N PHE A 274 1.88 -0.98 -9.27
CA PHE A 274 2.12 -1.29 -7.86
C PHE A 274 0.83 -1.16 -7.02
N GLY A 275 0.01 -0.15 -7.28
CA GLY A 275 -1.29 0.02 -6.63
C GLY A 275 -2.33 -1.01 -7.11
N ALA A 276 -2.39 -1.25 -8.42
CA ALA A 276 -3.39 -2.14 -9.02
C ALA A 276 -3.34 -3.58 -8.50
N VAL A 277 -2.13 -4.12 -8.26
CA VAL A 277 -1.96 -5.49 -7.74
C VAL A 277 -2.29 -5.62 -6.25
N ARG A 278 -2.54 -4.52 -5.55
CA ARG A 278 -2.89 -4.48 -4.11
C ARG A 278 -4.38 -4.43 -3.85
N GLY A 279 -5.18 -4.33 -4.89
CA GLY A 279 -6.63 -4.46 -4.84
C GLY A 279 -7.12 -5.72 -5.55
N ASN A 280 -8.38 -6.07 -5.32
CA ASN A 280 -9.02 -7.24 -5.92
C ASN A 280 -10.43 -6.96 -6.47
N ALA A 281 -10.87 -5.72 -6.49
CA ALA A 281 -12.14 -5.33 -7.06
C ALA A 281 -12.23 -5.70 -8.55
N PRO A 282 -13.42 -5.98 -9.10
CA PRO A 282 -13.59 -6.34 -10.51
C PRO A 282 -13.16 -5.25 -11.49
N TRP A 283 -13.16 -4.00 -11.02
CA TRP A 283 -12.68 -2.85 -11.76
C TRP A 283 -11.45 -2.21 -11.09
N VAL A 284 -10.57 -1.65 -11.88
CA VAL A 284 -9.48 -0.81 -11.42
C VAL A 284 -9.54 0.54 -12.12
N MET A 285 -9.47 1.62 -11.35
CA MET A 285 -9.38 2.99 -11.85
C MET A 285 -8.02 3.58 -11.50
N PHE A 286 -7.39 4.18 -12.46
CA PHE A 286 -6.09 4.83 -12.35
C PHE A 286 -6.28 6.33 -12.38
N CYS A 287 -5.67 7.04 -11.42
CA CYS A 287 -5.94 8.46 -11.19
C CYS A 287 -4.70 9.25 -10.82
N ASN A 288 -4.61 10.45 -11.37
CA ASN A 288 -3.78 11.50 -10.79
C ASN A 288 -4.39 11.98 -9.45
N ASN A 289 -3.58 12.63 -8.64
CA ASN A 289 -3.99 13.16 -7.34
C ASN A 289 -4.62 14.57 -7.38
N ASP A 290 -4.73 15.18 -8.55
CA ASP A 290 -5.26 16.53 -8.78
C ASP A 290 -6.66 16.53 -9.41
N LEU A 291 -7.45 15.52 -9.07
CA LEU A 291 -8.82 15.35 -9.57
C LEU A 291 -9.87 15.70 -8.52
N MET A 292 -10.99 16.24 -9.00
CA MET A 292 -12.21 16.46 -8.20
C MET A 292 -13.39 15.78 -8.88
N PHE A 293 -13.84 14.66 -8.32
CA PHE A 293 -14.92 13.85 -8.88
C PHE A 293 -16.28 14.54 -8.73
N LYS A 294 -17.11 14.43 -9.75
CA LYS A 294 -18.47 14.94 -9.75
C LYS A 294 -19.47 13.85 -9.45
N ASN A 295 -20.59 14.24 -8.86
CA ASN A 295 -21.61 13.32 -8.39
C ASN A 295 -22.04 12.31 -9.47
N GLY A 296 -22.11 11.02 -9.09
CA GLY A 296 -22.50 9.92 -9.98
C GLY A 296 -21.42 9.44 -10.95
N TRP A 297 -20.18 9.90 -10.84
CA TRP A 297 -19.08 9.53 -11.75
C TRP A 297 -18.97 8.01 -11.94
N LEU A 298 -19.02 7.22 -10.85
CA LEU A 298 -18.85 5.78 -10.90
C LEU A 298 -20.06 5.08 -11.52
N HIS A 299 -21.28 5.51 -11.17
CA HIS A 299 -22.51 4.99 -11.78
C HIS A 299 -22.49 5.18 -13.30
N ASN A 300 -22.07 6.35 -13.76
CA ASN A 300 -22.04 6.69 -15.18
C ASN A 300 -20.97 5.89 -15.94
N LEU A 301 -19.79 5.67 -15.35
CA LEU A 301 -18.76 4.80 -15.94
C LEU A 301 -19.22 3.34 -16.02
N LEU A 302 -19.85 2.83 -14.97
CA LEU A 302 -20.36 1.46 -14.95
C LEU A 302 -21.53 1.26 -15.91
N ALA A 303 -22.42 2.26 -16.05
CA ALA A 303 -23.56 2.22 -16.95
C ALA A 303 -23.18 2.17 -18.44
N ALA A 304 -21.96 2.57 -18.79
CA ALA A 304 -21.42 2.43 -20.14
C ALA A 304 -21.19 0.98 -20.56
N ASP A 305 -21.11 0.06 -19.57
CA ASP A 305 -20.88 -1.39 -19.74
C ASP A 305 -19.78 -1.74 -20.79
N TYR A 306 -18.68 -1.03 -20.71
CA TYR A 306 -17.58 -1.17 -21.66
C TYR A 306 -16.26 -1.47 -20.93
N PRO A 307 -15.39 -2.34 -21.46
CA PRO A 307 -14.23 -2.86 -20.71
C PRO A 307 -13.19 -1.83 -20.25
N ILE A 308 -13.06 -0.70 -20.96
CA ILE A 308 -12.19 0.41 -20.62
C ILE A 308 -12.87 1.74 -20.91
N VAL A 309 -13.01 2.58 -19.89
CA VAL A 309 -13.76 3.82 -19.93
C VAL A 309 -12.99 4.97 -19.28
N SER A 310 -13.16 6.16 -19.80
CA SER A 310 -12.58 7.40 -19.25
C SER A 310 -13.66 8.42 -18.94
N PRO A 311 -13.59 9.11 -17.79
CA PRO A 311 -14.46 10.26 -17.54
C PRO A 311 -14.02 11.48 -18.36
N ILE A 312 -14.91 12.44 -18.54
CA ILE A 312 -14.60 13.72 -19.17
C ILE A 312 -14.02 14.71 -18.14
N ALA A 313 -12.99 15.46 -18.53
CA ALA A 313 -12.55 16.65 -17.80
C ALA A 313 -13.19 17.89 -18.43
N MET A 314 -14.06 18.57 -17.67
CA MET A 314 -14.86 19.69 -18.17
C MET A 314 -14.05 20.86 -18.77
N ALA A 315 -12.80 21.03 -18.33
CA ALA A 315 -11.90 22.09 -18.82
C ALA A 315 -10.95 21.62 -19.94
N ASP A 316 -10.94 20.34 -20.33
CA ASP A 316 -10.08 19.86 -21.40
C ASP A 316 -10.67 20.21 -22.77
N PHE A 317 -9.94 21.05 -23.53
CA PHE A 317 -10.39 21.51 -24.85
C PHE A 317 -10.57 20.37 -25.86
N ARG A 318 -9.93 19.21 -25.64
CA ARG A 318 -10.02 18.04 -26.52
C ARG A 318 -11.31 17.24 -26.31
N GLN A 319 -12.01 17.48 -25.19
CA GLN A 319 -13.18 16.72 -24.77
C GLN A 319 -14.45 17.56 -24.65
N LYS A 320 -14.36 18.89 -24.72
CA LYS A 320 -15.46 19.82 -24.48
C LYS A 320 -16.65 19.70 -25.43
N ASP A 321 -16.45 19.13 -26.59
CA ASP A 321 -17.46 18.94 -27.65
C ASP A 321 -18.13 17.55 -27.58
N VAL A 322 -17.69 16.66 -26.69
CA VAL A 322 -18.21 15.31 -26.57
C VAL A 322 -19.46 15.32 -25.69
N THR A 323 -20.60 14.95 -26.26
CA THR A 323 -21.91 14.91 -25.61
C THR A 323 -22.48 13.50 -25.42
N GLU A 324 -21.97 12.53 -26.19
CA GLU A 324 -22.35 11.12 -26.13
C GLU A 324 -21.12 10.24 -25.95
N ASN A 325 -21.32 8.99 -25.57
CA ASN A 325 -20.21 8.02 -25.43
C ASN A 325 -19.45 7.89 -26.78
N GLU A 326 -18.15 8.08 -26.73
CA GLU A 326 -17.29 8.08 -27.91
C GLU A 326 -16.20 7.02 -27.79
N ILE A 327 -16.18 6.05 -28.70
CA ILE A 327 -15.14 5.03 -28.79
C ILE A 327 -14.08 5.50 -29.79
N GLY A 328 -12.80 5.37 -29.46
CA GLY A 328 -11.73 5.76 -30.35
C GLY A 328 -10.34 5.55 -29.80
N TRP A 329 -9.34 5.82 -30.63
CA TRP A 329 -7.92 5.56 -30.37
C TRP A 329 -7.13 6.84 -30.02
N GLN A 330 -7.80 7.98 -29.90
CA GLN A 330 -7.11 9.24 -29.69
C GLN A 330 -6.70 9.43 -28.22
N CYS A 331 -5.39 9.33 -27.99
CA CYS A 331 -4.78 9.65 -26.70
C CYS A 331 -5.05 11.12 -26.33
N GLY A 332 -5.42 11.37 -25.08
CA GLY A 332 -5.82 12.66 -24.60
C GLY A 332 -7.30 13.03 -24.87
N ARG A 333 -8.02 12.33 -25.77
CA ARG A 333 -9.43 12.47 -26.01
C ARG A 333 -10.20 11.26 -25.48
N ASN A 334 -10.09 10.12 -26.14
CA ASN A 334 -10.82 8.91 -25.75
C ASN A 334 -10.21 8.23 -24.51
N LEU A 335 -8.91 8.35 -24.33
CA LEU A 335 -8.20 7.92 -23.14
C LEU A 335 -7.24 9.01 -22.69
N SER A 336 -7.30 9.41 -21.44
CA SER A 336 -6.40 10.38 -20.84
C SER A 336 -5.72 9.79 -19.60
N GLY A 337 -4.40 9.92 -19.54
CA GLY A 337 -3.61 9.38 -18.44
C GLY A 337 -4.02 9.86 -17.05
N TRP A 338 -4.64 11.05 -16.93
CA TRP A 338 -5.04 11.57 -15.63
C TRP A 338 -6.20 10.82 -14.96
N ALA A 339 -7.09 10.10 -15.71
CA ALA A 339 -8.10 9.19 -15.15
C ALA A 339 -8.67 8.23 -16.20
N PHE A 340 -8.62 6.94 -15.93
CA PHE A 340 -9.31 5.91 -16.71
C PHE A 340 -9.61 4.69 -15.83
N MET A 341 -10.67 3.96 -16.17
CA MET A 341 -11.12 2.79 -15.45
C MET A 341 -11.22 1.61 -16.41
N MET A 342 -10.74 0.43 -16.00
CA MET A 342 -10.86 -0.80 -16.80
C MET A 342 -11.25 -2.01 -15.97
N LYS A 343 -11.85 -3.01 -16.64
CA LYS A 343 -12.08 -4.33 -16.02
C LYS A 343 -10.72 -4.91 -15.59
N ARG A 344 -10.67 -5.49 -14.41
CA ARG A 344 -9.44 -6.13 -13.91
C ARG A 344 -8.98 -7.30 -14.79
N SER A 345 -9.90 -7.98 -15.47
CA SER A 345 -9.57 -8.99 -16.47
C SER A 345 -8.77 -8.39 -17.63
N LEU A 346 -9.20 -7.24 -18.16
CA LEU A 346 -8.52 -6.54 -19.23
C LEU A 346 -7.13 -6.05 -18.78
N TYR A 347 -7.02 -5.49 -17.56
CA TYR A 347 -5.72 -5.11 -16.99
C TYR A 347 -4.73 -6.30 -16.95
N LYS A 348 -5.21 -7.49 -16.57
CA LYS A 348 -4.39 -8.71 -16.57
C LYS A 348 -4.05 -9.19 -17.98
N GLU A 349 -4.99 -9.11 -18.90
CA GLU A 349 -4.84 -9.52 -20.31
C GLU A 349 -3.74 -8.72 -21.04
N ILE A 350 -3.69 -7.39 -20.81
CA ILE A 350 -2.64 -6.54 -21.38
C ILE A 350 -1.28 -6.66 -20.66
N GLY A 351 -1.22 -7.45 -19.56
CA GLY A 351 -0.01 -7.64 -18.76
C GLY A 351 0.35 -6.47 -17.84
N GLY A 352 -0.62 -5.60 -17.51
CA GLY A 352 -0.40 -4.35 -16.79
C GLY A 352 0.03 -3.19 -17.69
N LEU A 353 0.33 -2.04 -17.08
CA LEU A 353 0.79 -0.85 -17.79
C LEU A 353 2.28 -0.95 -18.08
N ASP A 354 2.72 -0.43 -19.23
CA ASP A 354 4.11 -0.51 -19.69
C ASP A 354 5.05 0.38 -18.85
N GLU A 355 5.86 -0.20 -17.98
CA GLU A 355 6.74 0.48 -17.01
C GLU A 355 7.98 1.16 -17.64
N ASP A 356 8.25 0.96 -18.93
CA ASP A 356 9.31 1.67 -19.64
C ASP A 356 9.01 3.18 -19.79
N PHE A 357 7.72 3.56 -19.60
CA PHE A 357 7.24 4.94 -19.71
C PHE A 357 6.89 5.49 -18.34
N ASP A 358 7.80 6.31 -17.82
CA ASP A 358 7.80 6.80 -16.45
C ASP A 358 6.96 8.07 -16.23
N PHE A 359 6.59 8.79 -17.29
CA PHE A 359 5.74 9.98 -17.25
C PHE A 359 5.07 10.25 -18.61
N TRP A 360 5.78 10.87 -19.59
CA TRP A 360 5.28 11.05 -20.94
C TRP A 360 5.24 9.73 -21.69
N PHE A 361 4.32 9.62 -22.63
CA PHE A 361 4.02 8.40 -23.39
C PHE A 361 3.42 7.24 -22.57
N ALA A 362 3.15 7.44 -21.28
CA ALA A 362 2.52 6.42 -20.44
C ALA A 362 1.11 6.07 -20.93
N ASP A 363 0.29 7.06 -21.22
CA ASP A 363 -1.04 6.88 -21.81
C ASP A 363 -1.01 6.49 -23.29
N ASN A 364 -0.05 7.00 -24.06
CA ASN A 364 0.19 6.54 -25.43
C ASN A 364 0.54 5.04 -25.47
N SER A 365 1.42 4.57 -24.58
CA SER A 365 1.80 3.16 -24.51
C SER A 365 0.61 2.26 -24.19
N LEU A 366 -0.30 2.70 -23.32
CA LEU A 366 -1.53 1.97 -23.04
C LEU A 366 -2.43 1.89 -24.29
N VAL A 367 -2.58 2.97 -25.05
CA VAL A 367 -3.32 2.94 -26.32
C VAL A 367 -2.71 1.91 -27.30
N GLU A 368 -1.39 1.85 -27.39
CA GLU A 368 -0.73 0.86 -28.25
C GLU A 368 -0.87 -0.59 -27.73
N GLN A 369 -0.86 -0.81 -26.39
CA GLN A 369 -1.17 -2.12 -25.82
C GLN A 369 -2.61 -2.56 -26.14
N LEU A 370 -3.58 -1.64 -26.04
CA LEU A 370 -4.99 -1.91 -26.36
C LEU A 370 -5.22 -2.17 -27.85
N LYS A 371 -4.49 -1.48 -28.76
CA LYS A 371 -4.53 -1.76 -30.21
C LYS A 371 -4.13 -3.19 -30.56
N LYS A 372 -3.18 -3.79 -29.82
CA LYS A 372 -2.75 -5.17 -30.06
C LYS A 372 -3.86 -6.20 -29.87
N ILE A 373 -4.88 -5.86 -29.06
CA ILE A 373 -6.03 -6.72 -28.77
C ILE A 373 -7.35 -6.15 -29.29
N ASP A 374 -7.27 -5.14 -30.15
CA ASP A 374 -8.41 -4.43 -30.78
C ASP A 374 -9.49 -3.97 -29.76
N MET A 375 -9.05 -3.34 -28.67
CA MET A 375 -9.91 -2.86 -27.60
C MET A 375 -9.82 -1.33 -27.45
N PRO A 376 -10.53 -0.56 -28.29
CA PRO A 376 -10.49 0.91 -28.22
C PRO A 376 -11.13 1.43 -26.93
N PRO A 377 -10.54 2.42 -26.26
CA PRO A 377 -11.16 3.03 -25.08
C PRO A 377 -12.41 3.87 -25.41
N MET A 378 -13.31 3.97 -24.44
CA MET A 378 -14.54 4.77 -24.54
C MET A 378 -14.47 5.98 -23.62
N LEU A 379 -14.71 7.18 -24.16
CA LEU A 379 -14.94 8.40 -23.39
C LEU A 379 -16.42 8.47 -23.00
N VAL A 380 -16.71 8.73 -21.70
CA VAL A 380 -18.06 8.76 -21.13
C VAL A 380 -18.36 10.17 -20.61
N PRO A 381 -19.03 11.05 -21.36
CA PRO A 381 -19.22 12.45 -21.00
C PRO A 381 -20.19 12.67 -19.85
N SER A 382 -21.03 11.69 -19.50
CA SER A 382 -21.88 11.74 -18.31
C SER A 382 -21.08 11.52 -17.02
N ALA A 383 -19.90 10.87 -17.08
CA ALA A 383 -18.97 10.74 -15.96
C ALA A 383 -17.99 11.91 -15.96
N ARG A 384 -18.06 12.78 -14.95
CA ARG A 384 -17.37 14.07 -14.94
C ARG A 384 -16.39 14.21 -13.80
N VAL A 385 -15.24 14.82 -14.11
CA VAL A 385 -14.24 15.24 -13.14
C VAL A 385 -13.75 16.65 -13.46
N ASN A 386 -13.25 17.37 -12.47
CA ASN A 386 -12.42 18.55 -12.68
C ASN A 386 -10.97 18.11 -12.52
N HIS A 387 -10.16 18.26 -13.53
CA HIS A 387 -8.72 18.08 -13.50
C HIS A 387 -8.05 19.43 -13.30
N LEU A 388 -7.33 19.61 -12.18
CA LEU A 388 -6.71 20.90 -11.80
C LEU A 388 -5.49 21.22 -12.66
N GLY A 389 -5.02 20.25 -13.43
CA GLY A 389 -4.08 20.36 -14.53
C GLY A 389 -2.66 20.73 -14.14
N SER A 390 -1.74 19.75 -14.27
CA SER A 390 -0.28 19.95 -14.35
C SER A 390 0.34 20.81 -13.25
N GLN A 391 -0.20 20.80 -12.02
CA GLN A 391 0.33 21.62 -10.92
C GLN A 391 1.82 21.30 -10.63
N THR A 392 2.18 20.03 -10.73
CA THR A 392 3.56 19.55 -10.54
C THR A 392 4.50 19.99 -11.67
N LEU A 393 4.02 19.98 -12.93
CA LEU A 393 4.83 20.40 -14.09
C LEU A 393 5.08 21.90 -14.12
N LYS A 394 4.11 22.70 -13.66
CA LYS A 394 4.26 24.17 -13.60
C LYS A 394 5.39 24.64 -12.70
N GLN A 395 5.79 23.83 -11.74
CA GLN A 395 6.88 24.11 -10.80
C GLN A 395 8.27 23.72 -11.32
N ARG A 396 8.35 23.00 -12.46
CA ARG A 396 9.62 22.55 -13.04
C ARG A 396 10.19 23.57 -14.04
N SER A 397 11.52 23.58 -14.18
CA SER A 397 12.19 24.36 -15.23
C SER A 397 11.75 23.95 -16.64
N ILE A 398 12.02 24.78 -17.64
CA ILE A 398 11.72 24.45 -19.04
C ILE A 398 12.59 23.27 -19.48
N SER A 399 13.86 23.23 -19.06
CA SER A 399 14.76 22.10 -19.36
C SER A 399 14.22 20.80 -18.81
N ASP A 400 13.87 20.74 -17.51
CA ASP A 400 13.32 19.53 -16.88
C ASP A 400 12.02 19.06 -17.56
N ARG A 401 11.18 20.00 -18.01
CA ARG A 401 9.96 19.65 -18.75
C ARG A 401 10.25 19.03 -20.11
N ASN A 402 11.25 19.56 -20.83
CA ASN A 402 11.69 19.03 -22.13
C ASN A 402 12.32 17.65 -21.96
N ASP A 403 13.15 17.45 -20.95
CA ASP A 403 13.76 16.14 -20.64
C ASP A 403 12.68 15.09 -20.35
N LEU A 404 11.72 15.43 -19.51
CA LEU A 404 10.58 14.55 -19.24
C LEU A 404 9.77 14.24 -20.51
N MET A 405 9.57 15.22 -21.39
CA MET A 405 8.76 15.08 -22.59
C MET A 405 9.44 14.25 -23.66
N TRP A 406 10.73 14.43 -23.88
CA TRP A 406 11.42 13.91 -25.06
C TRP A 406 12.27 12.67 -24.79
N SER A 407 12.72 12.45 -23.54
CA SER A 407 13.65 11.36 -23.20
C SER A 407 13.15 9.95 -23.57
N LYS A 408 11.84 9.75 -23.65
CA LYS A 408 11.23 8.45 -23.96
C LYS A 408 10.66 8.35 -25.39
N LEU A 409 10.74 9.42 -26.19
CA LEU A 409 10.13 9.46 -27.52
C LEU A 409 10.71 8.40 -28.47
N GLU A 410 12.03 8.29 -28.53
CA GLU A 410 12.68 7.33 -29.42
C GLU A 410 12.38 5.89 -29.01
N LEU A 411 12.43 5.61 -27.70
CA LEU A 411 12.05 4.31 -27.17
C LEU A 411 10.60 3.96 -27.53
N PHE A 412 9.67 4.92 -27.39
CA PHE A 412 8.27 4.73 -27.75
C PHE A 412 8.12 4.40 -29.24
N ASN A 413 8.71 5.22 -30.11
CA ASN A 413 8.65 5.02 -31.55
C ASN A 413 9.24 3.66 -31.96
N GLN A 414 10.38 3.27 -31.39
CA GLN A 414 11.00 1.97 -31.66
C GLN A 414 10.13 0.80 -31.17
N LYS A 415 9.64 0.87 -29.93
CA LYS A 415 8.89 -0.23 -29.28
C LYS A 415 7.55 -0.49 -29.95
N TYR A 416 6.88 0.57 -30.41
CA TYR A 416 5.55 0.49 -30.99
C TYR A 416 5.50 0.73 -32.49
N ASN A 417 6.67 0.77 -33.17
CA ASN A 417 6.79 1.01 -34.59
C ASN A 417 6.04 2.28 -35.06
N GLN A 418 6.28 3.38 -34.34
CA GLN A 418 5.67 4.69 -34.60
C GLN A 418 6.70 5.69 -35.09
N THR A 419 6.22 6.84 -35.59
CA THR A 419 7.06 7.96 -36.04
C THR A 419 6.62 9.29 -35.45
N LEU A 420 6.03 9.24 -34.22
CA LEU A 420 5.49 10.43 -33.59
C LEU A 420 6.58 11.46 -33.30
N PHE A 421 6.28 12.71 -33.57
CA PHE A 421 7.08 13.91 -33.19
C PHE A 421 8.56 13.92 -33.63
N LEU A 422 9.03 13.02 -34.50
CA LEU A 422 10.44 12.97 -34.92
C LEU A 422 10.87 14.28 -35.63
N GLU A 423 9.96 14.96 -36.34
CA GLU A 423 10.19 16.23 -37.03
C GLU A 423 9.76 17.46 -36.22
N HIS A 424 9.33 17.26 -34.93
CA HIS A 424 8.88 18.38 -34.13
C HIS A 424 10.06 19.29 -33.74
N PRO A 425 9.99 20.62 -33.99
CA PRO A 425 11.14 21.52 -33.81
C PRO A 425 11.71 21.47 -32.39
N SER A 426 10.84 21.41 -31.36
CA SER A 426 11.31 21.33 -29.97
C SER A 426 11.99 20.00 -29.63
N PHE A 427 11.64 18.89 -30.28
CA PHE A 427 12.34 17.62 -30.12
C PHE A 427 13.72 17.68 -30.73
N ILE A 428 13.83 18.21 -31.97
CA ILE A 428 15.11 18.37 -32.69
C ILE A 428 16.05 19.24 -31.84
N GLN A 429 15.57 20.40 -31.38
CA GLN A 429 16.36 21.31 -30.53
C GLN A 429 16.79 20.63 -29.19
N TRP A 430 15.90 19.86 -28.56
CA TRP A 430 16.26 19.12 -27.35
C TRP A 430 17.33 18.07 -27.64
N LYS A 431 17.20 17.30 -28.73
CA LYS A 431 18.14 16.26 -29.12
C LYS A 431 19.54 16.83 -29.40
N GLU A 432 19.63 17.96 -30.10
CA GLU A 432 20.87 18.68 -30.34
C GLU A 432 21.53 19.12 -29.02
N SER A 433 20.74 19.56 -28.02
CA SER A 433 21.26 19.97 -26.71
C SER A 433 21.80 18.82 -25.88
N GLN A 434 21.43 17.56 -26.15
CA GLN A 434 21.96 16.37 -25.46
C GLN A 434 23.29 15.87 -26.06
N SER A 435 23.69 16.41 -27.22
CA SER A 435 24.88 15.98 -27.95
C SER A 435 26.12 16.85 -27.67
N VAL A 436 25.99 17.84 -26.75
CA VAL A 436 27.04 18.74 -26.26
C VAL A 436 27.43 18.36 -24.85
#